data_442d6716da8010c8395a66af17637c34
#
_entry.id   442d6716da8010c8395a66af17637c34
#
_cell.length_a   1.000
_cell.length_b   1.000
_cell.length_c   1.000
_cell.angle_alpha   90.00
_cell.angle_beta   90.00
_cell.angle_gamma   90.00
#
_symmetry.space_group_name_H-M   'P 1'
#
loop_
_entity.id
_entity.type
_entity.pdbx_description
1 polymer ?
#
loop_
_entity_poly.entity_id
_entity_poly.type
_entity_poly.pdbx_seq_one_letter_code
_entity_poly.pdbx_strand_id
1 'polypeptide(L)'
;MELARLIRVLQGHICSLDPLKRQTEDDAFDANEYIRLLVERVKHEEGVMLIAEDEGKPVGFVAGIIQREEEDPLERLSGADAVTGRVLELVVESAQRGKSVGSELMLAMEQYFRTHGCELIRVNCFAPNTGAHAFYRKLGFGDRAVDLLKML
;
A
#
# COMPACT_ATOMS: atom_id res chain seq x y z
N MET A 1 -2.77 -4.56 -19.19
CA MET A 1 -1.55 -4.16 -18.45
C MET A 1 -1.44 -5.02 -17.19
N GLU A 2 -0.29 -5.63 -16.94
CA GLU A 2 -0.12 -6.62 -15.87
C GLU A 2 -0.34 -6.04 -14.45
N LEU A 3 0.10 -4.82 -14.19
CA LEU A 3 -0.13 -4.18 -12.89
C LEU A 3 -1.62 -3.93 -12.62
N ALA A 4 -2.40 -3.60 -13.65
CA ALA A 4 -3.84 -3.45 -13.52
C ALA A 4 -4.53 -4.78 -13.19
N ARG A 5 -4.01 -5.90 -13.68
CA ARG A 5 -4.46 -7.24 -13.29
C ARG A 5 -4.21 -7.49 -11.80
N LEU A 6 -3.01 -7.19 -11.32
CA LEU A 6 -2.64 -7.37 -9.92
C LEU A 6 -3.50 -6.52 -8.98
N ILE A 7 -3.71 -5.24 -9.31
CA ILE A 7 -4.53 -4.35 -8.46
C ILE A 7 -6.00 -4.76 -8.46
N ARG A 8 -6.53 -5.29 -9.57
CA ARG A 8 -7.90 -5.83 -9.63
C ARG A 8 -8.07 -7.03 -8.69
N VAL A 9 -7.08 -7.93 -8.64
CA VAL A 9 -7.10 -9.05 -7.69
C VAL A 9 -7.13 -8.57 -6.24
N LEU A 10 -6.34 -7.53 -5.92
CA LEU A 10 -6.37 -6.92 -4.60
C LEU A 10 -7.74 -6.31 -4.30
N GLN A 11 -8.30 -5.53 -5.23
CA GLN A 11 -9.61 -4.89 -5.07
C GLN A 11 -10.70 -5.93 -4.80
N GLY A 12 -10.75 -7.01 -5.59
CA GLY A 12 -11.71 -8.10 -5.38
C GLY A 12 -11.56 -8.76 -4.00
N HIS A 13 -10.33 -8.93 -3.53
CA HIS A 13 -10.08 -9.45 -2.19
C HIS A 13 -10.59 -8.49 -1.10
N ILE A 14 -10.30 -7.19 -1.20
CA ILE A 14 -10.79 -6.17 -0.26
C ILE A 14 -12.31 -6.12 -0.26
N CYS A 15 -12.97 -6.13 -1.43
CA CYS A 15 -14.42 -6.18 -1.54
C CYS A 15 -15.02 -7.41 -0.82
N SER A 16 -14.38 -8.58 -0.95
CA SER A 16 -14.85 -9.81 -0.30
C SER A 16 -14.77 -9.75 1.23
N LEU A 17 -13.91 -8.91 1.78
CA LEU A 17 -13.69 -8.76 3.22
C LEU A 17 -14.50 -7.60 3.83
N ASP A 18 -15.06 -6.70 3.02
CA ASP A 18 -15.75 -5.51 3.51
C ASP A 18 -17.16 -5.85 4.04
N PRO A 19 -17.38 -5.81 5.37
CA PRO A 19 -18.67 -6.15 5.96
C PRO A 19 -19.76 -5.11 5.64
N LEU A 20 -19.38 -3.88 5.31
CA LEU A 20 -20.29 -2.78 5.00
C LEU A 20 -20.51 -2.60 3.50
N LYS A 21 -19.81 -3.36 2.65
CA LYS A 21 -19.89 -3.33 1.19
C LYS A 21 -19.75 -1.90 0.63
N ARG A 22 -18.76 -1.15 1.13
CA ARG A 22 -18.48 0.23 0.71
C ARG A 22 -17.33 0.34 -0.29
N GLN A 23 -16.71 -0.76 -0.63
CA GLN A 23 -15.69 -0.82 -1.66
C GLN A 23 -16.33 -0.91 -3.06
N THR A 24 -15.71 -0.29 -4.05
CA THR A 24 -16.15 -0.39 -5.44
C THR A 24 -15.97 -1.81 -5.95
N GLU A 25 -17.04 -2.42 -6.44
CA GLU A 25 -17.02 -3.78 -6.98
C GLU A 25 -16.18 -3.89 -8.26
N ASP A 26 -15.74 -5.10 -8.58
CA ASP A 26 -14.74 -5.38 -9.61
C ASP A 26 -15.13 -4.90 -11.01
N ASP A 27 -16.40 -5.00 -11.37
CA ASP A 27 -16.94 -4.56 -12.68
C ASP A 27 -17.00 -3.02 -12.84
N ALA A 28 -17.09 -2.29 -11.73
CA ALA A 28 -17.09 -0.83 -11.70
C ALA A 28 -15.69 -0.23 -11.39
N PHE A 29 -14.70 -1.06 -11.04
CA PHE A 29 -13.36 -0.61 -10.69
C PHE A 29 -12.46 -0.48 -11.93
N ASP A 30 -12.10 0.77 -12.29
CA ASP A 30 -11.15 1.02 -13.38
C ASP A 30 -9.70 0.84 -12.91
N ALA A 31 -9.21 -0.38 -13.00
CA ALA A 31 -7.84 -0.73 -12.60
C ALA A 31 -6.76 -0.03 -13.45
N ASN A 32 -7.03 0.29 -14.72
CA ASN A 32 -6.07 0.99 -15.56
C ASN A 32 -5.92 2.44 -15.14
N GLU A 33 -7.04 3.10 -14.88
CA GLU A 33 -7.05 4.48 -14.38
C GLU A 33 -6.43 4.56 -12.98
N TYR A 34 -6.72 3.59 -12.12
CA TYR A 34 -6.12 3.50 -10.80
C TYR A 34 -4.58 3.44 -10.87
N ILE A 35 -4.02 2.55 -11.70
CA ILE A 35 -2.57 2.44 -11.88
C ILE A 35 -1.99 3.72 -12.49
N ARG A 36 -2.69 4.36 -13.44
CA ARG A 36 -2.25 5.63 -14.02
C ARG A 36 -2.09 6.70 -12.95
N LEU A 37 -3.11 6.89 -12.11
CA LEU A 37 -3.10 7.86 -11.01
C LEU A 37 -2.05 7.51 -9.94
N LEU A 38 -1.88 6.23 -9.63
CA LEU A 38 -0.84 5.76 -8.70
C LEU A 38 0.56 6.12 -9.20
N VAL A 39 0.84 5.87 -10.48
CA VAL A 39 2.13 6.21 -11.10
C VAL A 39 2.37 7.72 -11.11
N GLU A 40 1.35 8.52 -11.41
CA GLU A 40 1.45 9.99 -11.36
C GLU A 40 1.76 10.46 -9.94
N ARG A 41 1.05 9.94 -8.95
CA ARG A 41 1.29 10.27 -7.55
C ARG A 41 2.71 9.94 -7.10
N VAL A 42 3.17 8.73 -7.41
CA VAL A 42 4.55 8.30 -7.12
C VAL A 42 5.59 9.23 -7.74
N LYS A 43 5.38 9.69 -8.98
CA LYS A 43 6.29 10.64 -9.64
C LYS A 43 6.29 12.03 -8.99
N HIS A 44 5.13 12.52 -8.57
CA HIS A 44 4.99 13.86 -7.99
C HIS A 44 5.52 13.95 -6.55
N GLU A 45 5.48 12.87 -5.79
CA GLU A 45 5.79 12.84 -4.36
C GLU A 45 7.10 12.11 -4.05
N GLU A 46 8.11 12.26 -4.92
CA GLU A 46 9.46 11.66 -4.74
C GLU A 46 9.40 10.15 -4.42
N GLY A 47 8.45 9.46 -5.03
CA GLY A 47 8.19 8.06 -4.73
C GLY A 47 8.89 7.08 -5.67
N VAL A 48 8.64 5.81 -5.42
CA VAL A 48 9.09 4.69 -6.26
C VAL A 48 8.01 3.61 -6.34
N MET A 49 7.99 2.92 -7.46
CA MET A 49 7.26 1.68 -7.64
C MET A 49 8.26 0.57 -7.95
N LEU A 50 8.32 -0.43 -7.09
CA LEU A 50 9.18 -1.60 -7.23
C LEU A 50 8.35 -2.79 -7.66
N ILE A 51 8.82 -3.53 -8.66
CA ILE A 51 8.09 -4.64 -9.27
C ILE A 51 8.88 -5.92 -9.06
N ALA A 52 8.22 -6.96 -8.53
CA ALA A 52 8.75 -8.30 -8.49
C ALA A 52 8.32 -9.06 -9.74
N GLU A 53 9.28 -9.71 -10.39
CA GLU A 53 9.05 -10.48 -11.60
C GLU A 53 9.47 -11.95 -11.39
N ASP A 54 8.71 -12.85 -11.97
CA ASP A 54 9.02 -14.26 -12.09
C ASP A 54 8.96 -14.64 -13.58
N GLU A 55 10.07 -15.16 -14.12
CA GLU A 55 10.21 -15.47 -15.55
C GLU A 55 9.80 -14.30 -16.49
N GLY A 56 10.11 -13.06 -16.09
CA GLY A 56 9.80 -11.86 -16.86
C GLY A 56 8.34 -11.40 -16.78
N LYS A 57 7.54 -11.97 -15.86
CA LYS A 57 6.16 -11.54 -15.61
C LYS A 57 6.04 -10.89 -14.25
N PRO A 58 5.38 -9.72 -14.13
CA PRO A 58 5.08 -9.12 -12.86
C PRO A 58 4.19 -10.03 -11.99
N VAL A 59 4.69 -10.36 -10.81
CA VAL A 59 3.99 -11.21 -9.81
C VAL A 59 3.67 -10.44 -8.53
N GLY A 60 4.16 -9.24 -8.41
CA GLY A 60 3.86 -8.34 -7.30
C GLY A 60 4.48 -6.96 -7.52
N PHE A 61 4.02 -5.98 -6.76
CA PHE A 61 4.63 -4.67 -6.72
C PHE A 61 4.36 -3.98 -5.37
N VAL A 62 5.19 -3.02 -5.05
CA VAL A 62 4.99 -2.07 -3.96
C VAL A 62 5.15 -0.66 -4.51
N ALA A 63 4.26 0.24 -4.13
CA ALA A 63 4.33 1.66 -4.46
C ALA A 63 4.41 2.48 -3.18
N GLY A 64 5.29 3.45 -3.15
CA GLY A 64 5.45 4.33 -1.99
C GLY A 64 5.88 5.72 -2.39
N ILE A 65 5.65 6.66 -1.49
CA ILE A 65 5.95 8.10 -1.64
C ILE A 65 6.70 8.61 -0.41
N ILE A 66 7.32 9.76 -0.54
CA ILE A 66 7.95 10.47 0.57
C ILE A 66 7.06 11.63 0.97
N GLN A 67 6.51 11.56 2.16
CA GLN A 67 5.68 12.60 2.74
C GLN A 67 6.54 13.44 3.69
N ARG A 68 6.82 14.69 3.29
CA ARG A 68 7.66 15.62 4.06
C ARG A 68 6.88 16.44 5.05
N GLU A 69 5.59 16.65 4.77
CA GLU A 69 4.66 17.39 5.61
C GLU A 69 3.35 16.62 5.75
N GLU A 70 2.72 16.71 6.90
CA GLU A 70 1.38 16.19 7.10
C GLU A 70 0.36 17.03 6.31
N GLU A 71 -0.50 16.36 5.54
CA GLU A 71 -1.51 17.01 4.70
C GLU A 71 -2.62 17.67 5.53
N ASP A 72 -3.03 17.01 6.63
CA ASP A 72 -4.03 17.56 7.53
C ASP A 72 -3.43 18.65 8.43
N PRO A 73 -3.94 19.90 8.37
CA PRO A 73 -3.41 20.99 9.19
C PRO A 73 -3.51 20.76 10.70
N LEU A 74 -4.54 20.04 11.17
CA LEU A 74 -4.71 19.75 12.59
C LEU A 74 -3.72 18.67 13.06
N GLU A 75 -3.53 17.63 12.24
CA GLU A 75 -2.52 16.61 12.53
C GLU A 75 -1.10 17.19 12.48
N ARG A 76 -0.83 18.13 11.56
CA ARG A 76 0.44 18.84 11.49
C ARG A 76 0.75 19.62 12.76
N LEU A 77 -0.24 20.27 13.36
CA LEU A 77 -0.08 21.03 14.61
C LEU A 77 0.02 20.13 15.85
N SER A 78 -0.54 18.95 15.82
CA SER A 78 -0.60 18.03 16.96
C SER A 78 0.47 16.94 16.94
N GLY A 79 1.07 16.69 15.78
CA GLY A 79 2.09 15.67 15.58
C GLY A 79 3.51 16.22 15.68
N ALA A 80 4.47 15.31 15.80
CA ALA A 80 5.89 15.65 15.63
C ALA A 80 6.25 15.62 14.14
N ASP A 81 7.01 16.61 13.70
CA ASP A 81 7.54 16.64 12.34
C ASP A 81 8.47 15.45 12.10
N ALA A 82 8.21 14.72 11.04
CA ALA A 82 9.06 13.63 10.59
C ALA A 82 8.88 13.41 9.09
N VAL A 83 9.98 13.17 8.39
CA VAL A 83 9.92 12.74 6.99
C VAL A 83 9.47 11.27 6.97
N THR A 84 8.33 11.01 6.39
CA THR A 84 7.68 9.71 6.42
C THR A 84 7.65 9.05 5.04
N GLY A 85 8.16 7.83 4.93
CA GLY A 85 7.90 6.95 3.79
C GLY A 85 6.50 6.38 3.91
N ARG A 86 5.62 6.64 2.95
CA ARG A 86 4.26 6.13 2.94
C ARG A 86 4.08 5.07 1.87
N VAL A 87 3.81 3.85 2.28
CA VAL A 87 3.43 2.75 1.39
C VAL A 87 1.98 2.97 0.97
N LEU A 88 1.76 3.12 -0.34
CA LEU A 88 0.43 3.31 -0.92
C LEU A 88 -0.23 1.99 -1.25
N GLU A 89 0.52 1.08 -1.90
CA GLU A 89 0.04 -0.23 -2.31
C GLU A 89 1.13 -1.28 -2.14
N LEU A 90 0.74 -2.46 -1.70
CA LEU A 90 1.54 -3.68 -1.77
C LEU A 90 0.65 -4.81 -2.28
N VAL A 91 0.99 -5.36 -3.42
CA VAL A 91 0.25 -6.43 -4.07
C VAL A 91 1.18 -7.59 -4.41
N VAL A 92 0.80 -8.79 -4.03
CA VAL A 92 1.49 -10.03 -4.41
C VAL A 92 0.45 -11.01 -4.94
N GLU A 93 0.73 -11.57 -6.12
CA GLU A 93 -0.11 -12.60 -6.73
C GLU A 93 -0.32 -13.77 -5.76
N SER A 94 -1.55 -14.30 -5.69
CA SER A 94 -1.90 -15.33 -4.71
C SER A 94 -1.01 -16.58 -4.81
N ALA A 95 -0.63 -17.00 -6.02
CA ALA A 95 0.26 -18.12 -6.26
C ALA A 95 1.70 -17.91 -5.74
N GLN A 96 2.10 -16.66 -5.51
CA GLN A 96 3.43 -16.29 -5.01
C GLN A 96 3.44 -15.92 -3.53
N ARG A 97 2.28 -15.93 -2.88
CA ARG A 97 2.21 -15.69 -1.42
C ARG A 97 2.89 -16.82 -0.66
N GLY A 98 3.49 -16.48 0.48
CA GLY A 98 4.29 -17.44 1.27
C GLY A 98 5.68 -17.74 0.73
N LYS A 99 6.09 -17.12 -0.38
CA LYS A 99 7.42 -17.26 -1.01
C LYS A 99 8.33 -16.06 -0.77
N SER A 100 8.09 -15.28 0.25
CA SER A 100 8.87 -14.09 0.65
C SER A 100 8.79 -12.87 -0.29
N VAL A 101 8.05 -12.91 -1.38
CA VAL A 101 7.97 -11.81 -2.37
C VAL A 101 7.52 -10.50 -1.72
N GLY A 102 6.47 -10.53 -0.89
CA GLY A 102 5.99 -9.34 -0.17
C GLY A 102 7.03 -8.79 0.81
N SER A 103 7.73 -9.66 1.53
CA SER A 103 8.78 -9.25 2.47
C SER A 103 9.98 -8.63 1.75
N GLU A 104 10.38 -9.17 0.61
CA GLU A 104 11.46 -8.63 -0.22
C GLU A 104 11.11 -7.28 -0.81
N LEU A 105 9.88 -7.12 -1.31
CA LEU A 105 9.37 -5.83 -1.79
C LEU A 105 9.36 -4.77 -0.67
N MET A 106 8.90 -5.12 0.52
CA MET A 106 8.90 -4.21 1.66
C MET A 106 10.31 -3.87 2.13
N LEU A 107 11.23 -4.82 2.16
CA LEU A 107 12.63 -4.56 2.51
C LEU A 107 13.29 -3.59 1.51
N ALA A 108 13.05 -3.76 0.22
CA ALA A 108 13.55 -2.86 -0.80
C ALA A 108 12.93 -1.46 -0.69
N MET A 109 11.64 -1.36 -0.36
CA MET A 109 10.97 -0.09 -0.11
C MET A 109 11.51 0.61 1.14
N GLU A 110 11.74 -0.11 2.24
CA GLU A 110 12.39 0.45 3.44
C GLU A 110 13.77 1.01 3.12
N GLN A 111 14.56 0.29 2.32
CA GLN A 111 15.87 0.76 1.89
C GLN A 111 15.77 2.05 1.08
N TYR A 112 14.81 2.13 0.17
CA TYR A 112 14.55 3.36 -0.59
C TYR A 112 14.23 4.53 0.35
N PHE A 113 13.32 4.34 1.29
CA PHE A 113 12.95 5.38 2.26
C PHE A 113 14.13 5.82 3.14
N ARG A 114 14.93 4.88 3.62
CA ARG A 114 16.13 5.21 4.43
C ARG A 114 17.13 6.05 3.65
N THR A 115 17.40 5.71 2.40
CA THR A 115 18.32 6.46 1.55
C THR A 115 17.82 7.86 1.18
N HIS A 116 16.51 8.11 1.31
CA HIS A 116 15.89 9.42 1.08
C HIS A 116 15.58 10.19 2.37
N GLY A 117 16.14 9.78 3.50
CA GLY A 117 16.04 10.50 4.76
C GLY A 117 14.74 10.33 5.52
N CYS A 118 13.93 9.32 5.19
CA CYS A 118 12.73 9.03 5.97
C CYS A 118 13.10 8.47 7.35
N GLU A 119 12.44 8.98 8.37
CA GLU A 119 12.59 8.55 9.77
C GLU A 119 11.55 7.50 10.15
N LEU A 120 10.42 7.52 9.46
CA LEU A 120 9.27 6.64 9.70
C LEU A 120 8.81 6.00 8.40
N ILE A 121 8.19 4.84 8.51
CA ILE A 121 7.44 4.21 7.43
C ILE A 121 5.99 4.00 7.90
N ARG A 122 5.04 4.37 7.06
CA ARG A 122 3.60 4.28 7.31
C ARG A 122 2.90 3.46 6.24
N VAL A 123 2.00 2.60 6.66
CA VAL A 123 1.10 1.86 5.78
C VAL A 123 -0.31 1.87 6.39
N ASN A 124 -1.33 2.04 5.55
CA ASN A 124 -2.70 1.82 5.96
C ASN A 124 -3.10 0.37 5.66
N CYS A 125 -3.68 -0.29 6.64
CA CYS A 125 -4.17 -1.65 6.49
C CYS A 125 -5.68 -1.69 6.70
N PHE A 126 -6.41 -2.27 5.74
CA PHE A 126 -7.84 -2.49 5.87
C PHE A 126 -8.09 -3.50 7.00
N ALA A 127 -8.72 -3.08 8.09
CA ALA A 127 -8.84 -3.87 9.31
C ALA A 127 -9.41 -5.30 9.10
N PRO A 128 -10.43 -5.53 8.24
CA PRO A 128 -10.89 -6.87 7.92
C PRO A 128 -9.86 -7.75 7.21
N ASN A 129 -8.82 -7.17 6.61
CA ASN A 129 -7.72 -7.91 6.01
C ASN A 129 -6.70 -8.34 7.08
N THR A 130 -7.08 -9.29 7.91
CA THR A 130 -6.29 -9.78 9.04
C THR A 130 -4.97 -10.40 8.60
N GLY A 131 -4.91 -10.98 7.41
CA GLY A 131 -3.69 -11.54 6.82
C GLY A 131 -2.64 -10.46 6.54
N ALA A 132 -3.04 -9.35 5.92
CA ALA A 132 -2.15 -8.22 5.68
C ALA A 132 -1.70 -7.57 7.01
N HIS A 133 -2.61 -7.39 7.96
CA HIS A 133 -2.28 -6.87 9.28
C HIS A 133 -1.23 -7.73 9.99
N ALA A 134 -1.41 -9.05 10.02
CA ALA A 134 -0.44 -9.99 10.59
C ALA A 134 0.92 -9.93 9.86
N PHE A 135 0.91 -9.78 8.55
CA PHE A 135 2.11 -9.62 7.74
C PHE A 135 2.90 -8.36 8.14
N TYR A 136 2.25 -7.20 8.23
CA TYR A 136 2.92 -5.96 8.64
C TYR A 136 3.43 -6.03 10.08
N ARG A 137 2.67 -6.65 10.98
CA ARG A 137 3.11 -6.87 12.37
C ARG A 137 4.40 -7.68 12.44
N LYS A 138 4.54 -8.72 11.63
CA LYS A 138 5.78 -9.52 11.53
C LYS A 138 6.97 -8.70 11.01
N LEU A 139 6.72 -7.69 10.19
CA LEU A 139 7.75 -6.76 9.71
C LEU A 139 8.10 -5.65 10.71
N GLY A 140 7.49 -5.64 11.89
CA GLY A 140 7.78 -4.68 12.95
C GLY A 140 6.87 -3.45 12.98
N PHE A 141 5.82 -3.41 12.17
CA PHE A 141 4.82 -2.32 12.25
C PHE A 141 3.97 -2.43 13.51
N GLY A 142 3.76 -1.30 14.18
CA GLY A 142 2.82 -1.16 15.29
C GLY A 142 1.51 -0.49 14.85
N ASP A 143 0.41 -0.83 15.51
CA ASP A 143 -0.87 -0.18 15.26
C ASP A 143 -0.83 1.25 15.80
N ARG A 144 -1.33 2.20 15.00
CA ARG A 144 -1.36 3.60 15.41
C ARG A 144 -2.76 4.19 15.45
N ALA A 145 -3.56 3.95 14.44
CA ALA A 145 -4.92 4.50 14.33
C ALA A 145 -5.88 3.43 13.84
N VAL A 146 -7.14 3.57 14.21
CA VAL A 146 -8.24 2.73 13.72
C VAL A 146 -9.29 3.63 13.09
N ASP A 147 -9.66 3.33 11.85
CA ASP A 147 -10.77 3.98 11.15
C ASP A 147 -12.06 3.20 11.40
N LEU A 148 -13.07 3.88 11.92
CA LEU A 148 -14.36 3.29 12.29
C LEU A 148 -15.46 3.85 11.39
N LEU A 149 -16.22 2.97 10.76
CA LEU A 149 -17.30 3.32 9.85
C LEU A 149 -18.64 2.77 10.36
N LYS A 150 -19.68 3.59 10.30
CA LYS A 150 -21.04 3.21 10.68
C LYS A 150 -22.04 3.69 9.63
N MET A 151 -22.92 2.81 9.19
CA MET A 151 -24.09 3.20 8.38
C MET A 151 -25.11 3.95 9.23
N LEU A 152 -25.66 5.05 8.71
CA LEU A 152 -26.72 5.83 9.35
C LEU A 152 -28.12 5.41 8.89
#